data_3df7c81512b7435d8d94f7be8e71e8e1
#
_entry.id   3df7c81512b7435d8d94f7be8e71e8e1
#
_cell.length_a   1.000
_cell.length_b   1.000
_cell.length_c   1.000
_cell.angle_alpha   90.00
_cell.angle_beta   90.00
_cell.angle_gamma   90.00
#
_symmetry.space_group_name_H-M   'P 1'
#
loop_
_entity.id
_entity.type
_entity.pdbx_description
1 polymer ?
#
loop_
_entity_poly.entity_id
_entity_poly.type
_entity_poly.pdbx_seq_one_letter_code
_entity_poly.pdbx_strand_id
1 'polypeptide(L)'
;MGWSNLEAHQKLAGVDCIALCDVDQNVLDRRAPQLEAMTGTAPTLYRDYRQMLDNDDIDFVIIGTPDHWHCLPMVHACEAGKDVYVEKPLANSIGECYVMMDAAERYDTVVQVGQWQRSAPHWQDAVDYLQSGVLGTIRHTKAWSYVNWKSRLPVEPDQAPPEGVDYDFWLGPAPERPFNPNRFHFTFRWYWDYAGGLMTDWGVHLIDYVFYGMNVGQPTSVMSTGGKFGFPNDARETT
;
A
#
# COMPACT_ATOMS: atom_id res chain seq x y z
N MET A 1 6.01 0.51 5.05
CA MET A 1 4.99 1.58 5.00
C MET A 1 4.12 1.54 6.27
N GLY A 2 3.45 0.44 6.61
CA GLY A 2 2.55 0.38 7.77
C GLY A 2 3.14 0.96 9.06
N TRP A 3 4.39 0.64 9.38
CA TRP A 3 5.06 1.22 10.56
C TRP A 3 5.19 2.76 10.49
N SER A 4 5.56 3.31 9.34
CA SER A 4 5.67 4.78 9.19
C SER A 4 4.32 5.47 9.29
N ASN A 5 3.25 4.82 8.83
CA ASN A 5 1.90 5.33 9.00
C ASN A 5 1.47 5.30 10.47
N LEU A 6 1.77 4.22 11.19
CA LEU A 6 1.55 4.13 12.62
C LEU A 6 2.28 5.27 13.36
N GLU A 7 3.56 5.49 13.09
CA GLU A 7 4.34 6.58 13.70
C GLU A 7 3.76 7.97 13.39
N ALA A 8 3.13 8.14 12.24
CA ALA A 8 2.46 9.39 11.88
C ALA A 8 1.15 9.58 12.65
N HIS A 9 0.33 8.53 12.74
CA HIS A 9 -0.95 8.57 13.45
C HIS A 9 -0.77 8.72 14.96
N GLN A 10 0.26 8.12 15.56
CA GLN A 10 0.58 8.27 16.98
C GLN A 10 0.92 9.72 17.41
N LYS A 11 1.16 10.61 16.45
CA LYS A 11 1.36 12.04 16.74
C LYS A 11 0.06 12.83 16.84
N LEU A 12 -1.05 12.21 16.47
CA LEU A 12 -2.37 12.84 16.50
C LEU A 12 -2.97 12.70 17.90
N ALA A 13 -3.59 13.77 18.39
CA ALA A 13 -4.25 13.73 19.69
C ALA A 13 -5.47 12.80 19.66
N GLY A 14 -5.58 11.92 20.65
CA GLY A 14 -6.69 10.98 20.77
C GLY A 14 -6.55 9.73 19.88
N VAL A 15 -5.36 9.46 19.36
CA VAL A 15 -5.06 8.23 18.60
C VAL A 15 -4.07 7.39 19.39
N ASP A 16 -4.47 6.19 19.73
CA ASP A 16 -3.66 5.18 20.42
C ASP A 16 -3.60 3.89 19.60
N CYS A 17 -2.40 3.42 19.28
CA CYS A 17 -2.22 2.13 18.65
C CYS A 17 -2.17 1.03 19.72
N ILE A 18 -3.21 0.22 19.80
CA ILE A 18 -3.39 -0.82 20.82
C ILE A 18 -3.06 -2.23 20.34
N ALA A 19 -2.89 -2.43 19.02
CA ALA A 19 -2.69 -3.74 18.43
C ALA A 19 -1.72 -3.71 17.23
N LEU A 20 -0.98 -4.79 17.04
CA LEU A 20 -0.18 -5.06 15.85
C LEU A 20 -0.56 -6.41 15.26
N CYS A 21 -0.63 -6.48 13.94
CA CYS A 21 -0.84 -7.72 13.21
C CYS A 21 0.19 -7.88 12.10
N ASP A 22 0.86 -9.03 12.06
CA ASP A 22 1.76 -9.42 10.98
C ASP A 22 1.87 -10.94 10.91
N VAL A 23 2.00 -11.50 9.71
CA VAL A 23 2.22 -12.93 9.49
C VAL A 23 3.67 -13.36 9.80
N ASP A 24 4.57 -12.40 9.97
CA ASP A 24 5.96 -12.61 10.33
C ASP A 24 6.18 -12.29 11.82
N GLN A 25 6.37 -13.33 12.63
CA GLN A 25 6.62 -13.20 14.07
C GLN A 25 7.86 -12.33 14.36
N ASN A 26 8.86 -12.39 13.50
CA ASN A 26 10.08 -11.59 13.67
C ASN A 26 9.80 -10.08 13.55
N VAL A 27 8.79 -9.71 12.75
CA VAL A 27 8.32 -8.31 12.66
C VAL A 27 7.62 -7.91 13.95
N LEU A 28 6.70 -8.73 14.45
CA LEU A 28 5.99 -8.48 15.71
C LEU A 28 6.96 -8.35 16.90
N ASP A 29 7.89 -9.29 17.06
CA ASP A 29 8.88 -9.30 18.14
C ASP A 29 9.77 -8.05 18.14
N ARG A 30 10.08 -7.53 16.95
CA ARG A 30 10.85 -6.30 16.79
C ARG A 30 10.03 -5.04 17.05
N ARG A 31 8.76 -5.02 16.62
CA ARG A 31 7.92 -3.82 16.62
C ARG A 31 7.15 -3.60 17.91
N ALA A 32 6.76 -4.66 18.60
CA ALA A 32 6.02 -4.54 19.86
C ALA A 32 6.77 -3.74 20.93
N PRO A 33 8.05 -4.01 21.23
CA PRO A 33 8.78 -3.20 22.20
C PRO A 33 8.98 -1.74 21.76
N GLN A 34 9.07 -1.50 20.45
CA GLN A 34 9.16 -0.13 19.92
C GLN A 34 7.87 0.66 20.13
N LEU A 35 6.72 0.00 19.89
CA LEU A 35 5.41 0.62 20.13
C LEU A 35 5.17 0.85 21.63
N GLU A 36 5.47 -0.13 22.47
CA GLU A 36 5.39 0.01 23.93
C GLU A 36 6.24 1.19 24.45
N ALA A 37 7.45 1.34 23.92
CA ALA A 37 8.30 2.48 24.26
C ALA A 37 7.73 3.84 23.82
N MET A 38 6.91 3.87 22.77
CA MET A 38 6.25 5.09 22.28
C MET A 38 4.97 5.43 23.04
N THR A 39 4.19 4.43 23.42
CA THR A 39 2.84 4.60 24.00
C THR A 39 2.81 4.40 25.52
N GLY A 40 3.81 3.72 26.08
CA GLY A 40 3.83 3.30 27.49
C GLY A 40 2.99 2.04 27.77
N THR A 41 2.36 1.44 26.75
CA THR A 41 1.51 0.25 26.89
C THR A 41 1.89 -0.78 25.83
N ALA A 42 2.04 -2.05 26.24
CA ALA A 42 2.32 -3.14 25.35
C ALA A 42 1.10 -3.41 24.43
N PRO A 43 1.29 -3.47 23.10
CA PRO A 43 0.19 -3.77 22.19
C PRO A 43 -0.22 -5.24 22.26
N THR A 44 -1.48 -5.52 21.94
CA THR A 44 -1.92 -6.88 21.65
C THR A 44 -1.38 -7.31 20.30
N LEU A 45 -0.83 -8.54 20.22
CA LEU A 45 -0.22 -9.07 19.01
C LEU A 45 -1.12 -10.11 18.35
N TYR A 46 -1.32 -9.97 17.05
CA TYR A 46 -2.10 -10.89 16.25
C TYR A 46 -1.27 -11.40 15.07
N ARG A 47 -1.47 -12.67 14.72
CA ARG A 47 -0.92 -13.26 13.49
C ARG A 47 -1.95 -13.37 12.37
N ASP A 48 -3.22 -13.25 12.73
CA ASP A 48 -4.37 -13.25 11.84
C ASP A 48 -5.18 -11.96 12.08
N TYR A 49 -5.25 -11.11 11.05
CA TYR A 49 -5.96 -9.84 11.13
C TYR A 49 -7.46 -10.00 11.42
N ARG A 50 -8.05 -11.15 11.07
CA ARG A 50 -9.47 -11.42 11.36
C ARG A 50 -9.73 -11.46 12.85
N GLN A 51 -8.83 -12.08 13.62
CA GLN A 51 -8.89 -12.06 15.09
C GLN A 51 -8.67 -10.66 15.66
N MET A 52 -7.87 -9.83 15.01
CA MET A 52 -7.69 -8.44 15.42
C MET A 52 -8.98 -7.63 15.18
N LEU A 53 -9.69 -7.88 14.08
CA LEU A 53 -10.96 -7.20 13.77
C LEU A 53 -12.09 -7.57 14.71
N ASP A 54 -12.05 -8.73 15.39
CA ASP A 54 -13.00 -9.14 16.42
C ASP A 54 -12.84 -8.34 17.74
N ASN A 55 -11.80 -7.52 17.86
CA ASN A 55 -11.59 -6.69 19.05
C ASN A 55 -12.42 -5.39 18.97
N ASP A 56 -13.39 -5.25 19.87
CA ASP A 56 -14.30 -4.10 19.93
C ASP A 56 -13.60 -2.78 20.34
N ASP A 57 -12.42 -2.83 20.95
CA ASP A 57 -11.66 -1.65 21.37
C ASP A 57 -10.91 -0.98 20.19
N ILE A 58 -10.95 -1.57 18.98
CA ILE A 58 -10.34 -1.03 17.78
C ILE A 58 -11.39 -0.24 16.99
N ASP A 59 -11.21 1.06 16.84
CA ASP A 59 -12.07 1.94 16.06
C ASP A 59 -11.70 1.95 14.57
N PHE A 60 -10.39 1.93 14.26
CA PHE A 60 -9.90 1.92 12.88
C PHE A 60 -8.63 1.10 12.72
N VAL A 61 -8.33 0.73 11.47
CA VAL A 61 -7.15 -0.06 11.13
C VAL A 61 -6.31 0.61 10.04
N ILE A 62 -4.99 0.43 10.15
CA ILE A 62 -4.03 0.84 9.12
C ILE A 62 -3.59 -0.41 8.36
N ILE A 63 -3.87 -0.48 7.06
CA ILE A 63 -3.49 -1.57 6.19
C ILE A 63 -2.27 -1.15 5.38
N GLY A 64 -1.12 -1.71 5.72
CA GLY A 64 0.17 -1.46 5.06
C GLY A 64 0.85 -2.75 4.60
N THR A 65 0.03 -3.74 4.23
CA THR A 65 0.41 -5.04 3.68
C THR A 65 0.98 -4.91 2.25
N PRO A 66 1.46 -5.99 1.61
CA PRO A 66 1.65 -6.01 0.17
C PRO A 66 0.34 -5.77 -0.60
N ASP A 67 0.43 -5.26 -1.84
CA ASP A 67 -0.72 -4.76 -2.61
C ASP A 67 -1.84 -5.82 -2.78
N HIS A 68 -1.48 -7.09 -2.98
CA HIS A 68 -2.43 -8.20 -3.13
C HIS A 68 -3.24 -8.51 -1.84
N TRP A 69 -2.83 -7.94 -0.72
CA TRP A 69 -3.51 -8.06 0.57
C TRP A 69 -4.28 -6.79 0.98
N HIS A 70 -4.39 -5.76 0.13
CA HIS A 70 -5.12 -4.56 0.51
C HIS A 70 -6.64 -4.78 0.54
N CYS A 71 -7.19 -5.52 -0.44
CA CYS A 71 -8.62 -5.67 -0.61
C CYS A 71 -9.29 -6.42 0.55
N LEU A 72 -8.87 -7.67 0.82
CA LEU A 72 -9.55 -8.52 1.80
C LEU A 72 -9.58 -7.91 3.21
N PRO A 73 -8.45 -7.43 3.80
CA PRO A 73 -8.50 -6.80 5.11
C PRO A 73 -9.35 -5.54 5.15
N MET A 74 -9.37 -4.74 4.07
CA MET A 74 -10.21 -3.56 4.02
C MET A 74 -11.70 -3.91 4.03
N VAL A 75 -12.11 -4.86 3.18
CA VAL A 75 -13.52 -5.31 3.14
C VAL A 75 -13.94 -5.86 4.49
N HIS A 76 -13.14 -6.73 5.10
CA HIS A 76 -13.45 -7.31 6.40
C HIS A 76 -13.44 -6.27 7.54
N ALA A 77 -12.60 -5.23 7.45
CA ALA A 77 -12.64 -4.13 8.41
C ALA A 77 -13.94 -3.33 8.29
N CYS A 78 -14.37 -3.01 7.06
CA CYS A 78 -15.67 -2.38 6.81
C CYS A 78 -16.83 -3.26 7.35
N GLU A 79 -16.80 -4.57 7.10
CA GLU A 79 -17.78 -5.52 7.64
C GLU A 79 -17.83 -5.53 9.18
N ALA A 80 -16.67 -5.35 9.81
CA ALA A 80 -16.54 -5.24 11.28
C ALA A 80 -16.89 -3.82 11.81
N GLY A 81 -17.33 -2.90 10.94
CA GLY A 81 -17.69 -1.53 11.33
C GLY A 81 -16.49 -0.66 11.70
N LYS A 82 -15.30 -0.98 11.24
CA LYS A 82 -14.06 -0.25 11.55
C LYS A 82 -13.63 0.63 10.39
N ASP A 83 -13.23 1.86 10.69
CA ASP A 83 -12.66 2.78 9.70
C ASP A 83 -11.29 2.29 9.21
N VAL A 84 -10.88 2.72 8.03
CA VAL A 84 -9.68 2.18 7.39
C VAL A 84 -8.79 3.27 6.80
N TYR A 85 -7.51 3.19 7.11
CA TYR A 85 -6.45 3.79 6.30
C TYR A 85 -5.74 2.67 5.52
N VAL A 86 -5.88 2.66 4.19
CA VAL A 86 -5.24 1.66 3.33
C VAL A 86 -4.15 2.29 2.48
N GLU A 87 -2.99 1.64 2.42
CA GLU A 87 -1.87 2.11 1.60
C GLU A 87 -2.18 2.07 0.09
N LYS A 88 -1.46 2.90 -0.64
CA LYS A 88 -1.43 2.88 -2.10
C LYS A 88 -0.48 1.78 -2.63
N PRO A 89 -0.70 1.24 -3.84
CA PRO A 89 -1.91 1.38 -4.66
C PRO A 89 -3.11 0.77 -3.96
N LEU A 90 -4.31 1.25 -4.24
CA LEU A 90 -5.52 0.82 -3.51
C LEU A 90 -5.68 -0.71 -3.50
N ALA A 91 -5.44 -1.35 -4.63
CA ALA A 91 -5.52 -2.80 -4.76
C ALA A 91 -4.60 -3.33 -5.88
N ASN A 92 -4.48 -4.65 -6.00
CA ASN A 92 -3.71 -5.31 -7.05
C ASN A 92 -4.46 -5.37 -8.40
N SER A 93 -5.78 -5.21 -8.38
CA SER A 93 -6.61 -5.21 -9.59
C SER A 93 -7.70 -4.13 -9.55
N ILE A 94 -8.18 -3.72 -10.74
CA ILE A 94 -9.28 -2.76 -10.84
C ILE A 94 -10.58 -3.34 -10.26
N GLY A 95 -10.81 -4.65 -10.42
CA GLY A 95 -11.98 -5.31 -9.86
C GLY A 95 -12.04 -5.21 -8.33
N GLU A 96 -10.90 -5.40 -7.67
CA GLU A 96 -10.78 -5.21 -6.22
C GLU A 96 -11.09 -3.78 -5.79
N CYS A 97 -10.65 -2.76 -6.56
CA CYS A 97 -10.97 -1.38 -6.25
C CYS A 97 -12.49 -1.14 -6.17
N TYR A 98 -13.26 -1.71 -7.09
CA TYR A 98 -14.73 -1.60 -7.05
C TYR A 98 -15.33 -2.32 -5.84
N VAL A 99 -14.85 -3.52 -5.52
CA VAL A 99 -15.30 -4.26 -4.33
C VAL A 99 -15.02 -3.47 -3.04
N MET A 100 -13.86 -2.82 -2.95
CA MET A 100 -13.48 -1.99 -1.80
C MET A 100 -14.37 -0.74 -1.70
N MET A 101 -14.69 -0.10 -2.83
CA MET A 101 -15.62 1.04 -2.85
C MET A 101 -17.02 0.62 -2.39
N ASP A 102 -17.54 -0.48 -2.94
CA ASP A 102 -18.84 -1.01 -2.58
C ASP A 102 -18.92 -1.39 -1.08
N ALA A 103 -17.84 -1.91 -0.51
CA ALA A 103 -17.77 -2.25 0.91
C ALA A 103 -17.83 -0.97 1.78
N ALA A 104 -17.04 0.06 1.46
CA ALA A 104 -17.06 1.32 2.19
C ALA A 104 -18.46 1.97 2.20
N GLU A 105 -19.15 1.98 1.03
CA GLU A 105 -20.52 2.50 0.93
C GLU A 105 -21.54 1.63 1.68
N ARG A 106 -21.43 0.31 1.56
CA ARG A 106 -22.38 -0.64 2.18
C ARG A 106 -22.38 -0.58 3.69
N TYR A 107 -21.19 -0.46 4.29
CA TYR A 107 -21.02 -0.50 5.74
C TYR A 107 -20.90 0.89 6.37
N ASP A 108 -21.01 1.95 5.57
CA ASP A 108 -20.95 3.36 6.00
C ASP A 108 -19.67 3.66 6.82
N THR A 109 -18.54 3.15 6.36
CA THR A 109 -17.24 3.31 7.01
C THR A 109 -16.41 4.39 6.33
N VAL A 110 -15.57 5.10 7.11
CA VAL A 110 -14.62 6.08 6.59
C VAL A 110 -13.38 5.36 6.09
N VAL A 111 -13.08 5.50 4.79
CA VAL A 111 -11.90 4.92 4.18
C VAL A 111 -10.99 6.01 3.60
N GLN A 112 -9.75 6.04 4.06
CA GLN A 112 -8.70 6.92 3.54
C GLN A 112 -7.66 6.10 2.78
N VAL A 113 -7.47 6.39 1.49
CA VAL A 113 -6.37 5.82 0.71
C VAL A 113 -5.08 6.61 0.92
N GLY A 114 -3.95 5.94 1.05
CA GLY A 114 -2.63 6.50 1.35
C GLY A 114 -2.00 7.37 0.25
N GLN A 115 -2.78 8.17 -0.46
CA GLN A 115 -2.31 9.21 -1.38
C GLN A 115 -1.88 10.48 -0.62
N TRP A 116 -0.96 10.31 0.32
CA TRP A 116 -0.57 11.30 1.31
C TRP A 116 -0.08 12.64 0.74
N GLN A 117 0.42 12.64 -0.50
CA GLN A 117 0.84 13.87 -1.17
C GLN A 117 -0.34 14.85 -1.39
N ARG A 118 -1.56 14.33 -1.57
CA ARG A 118 -2.75 15.19 -1.69
C ARG A 118 -3.02 16.03 -0.44
N SER A 119 -2.53 15.61 0.72
CA SER A 119 -2.68 16.32 1.99
C SER A 119 -1.55 17.31 2.27
N ALA A 120 -0.49 17.36 1.46
CA ALA A 120 0.65 18.23 1.70
C ALA A 120 0.38 19.67 1.21
N PRO A 121 0.52 20.70 2.07
CA PRO A 121 0.12 22.08 1.74
C PRO A 121 0.71 22.62 0.44
N HIS A 122 2.00 22.37 0.18
CA HIS A 122 2.67 22.85 -1.05
C HIS A 122 2.09 22.21 -2.34
N TRP A 123 1.50 21.01 -2.24
CA TRP A 123 0.78 20.41 -3.37
C TRP A 123 -0.60 21.02 -3.55
N GLN A 124 -1.29 21.33 -2.45
CA GLN A 124 -2.55 22.08 -2.49
C GLN A 124 -2.34 23.44 -3.17
N ASP A 125 -1.32 24.20 -2.73
CA ASP A 125 -0.96 25.49 -3.32
C ASP A 125 -0.66 25.37 -4.83
N ALA A 126 0.06 24.31 -5.24
CA ALA A 126 0.34 24.05 -6.63
C ALA A 126 -0.93 23.73 -7.45
N VAL A 127 -1.84 22.94 -6.91
CA VAL A 127 -3.12 22.62 -7.55
C VAL A 127 -3.98 23.88 -7.68
N ASP A 128 -4.10 24.68 -6.64
CA ASP A 128 -4.84 25.94 -6.64
C ASP A 128 -4.29 26.90 -7.70
N TYR A 129 -2.98 26.99 -7.81
CA TYR A 129 -2.32 27.80 -8.84
C TYR A 129 -2.64 27.30 -10.26
N LEU A 130 -2.57 25.97 -10.49
CA LEU A 130 -2.90 25.36 -11.78
C LEU A 130 -4.37 25.62 -12.16
N GLN A 131 -5.27 25.51 -11.20
CA GLN A 131 -6.72 25.66 -11.41
C GLN A 131 -7.19 27.12 -11.43
N SER A 132 -6.37 28.08 -11.00
CA SER A 132 -6.69 29.50 -11.03
C SER A 132 -6.89 30.07 -12.43
N GLY A 133 -6.47 29.32 -13.48
CA GLY A 133 -6.55 29.74 -14.87
C GLY A 133 -5.44 30.70 -15.31
N VAL A 134 -4.51 31.09 -14.42
CA VAL A 134 -3.41 32.03 -14.75
C VAL A 134 -2.48 31.50 -15.86
N LEU A 135 -2.37 30.18 -15.99
CA LEU A 135 -1.59 29.53 -17.06
C LEU A 135 -2.39 29.34 -18.35
N GLY A 136 -3.65 29.77 -18.39
CA GLY A 136 -4.53 29.52 -19.52
C GLY A 136 -4.88 28.05 -19.69
N THR A 137 -5.15 27.61 -20.92
CA THR A 137 -5.51 26.21 -21.20
C THR A 137 -4.29 25.31 -21.18
N ILE A 138 -4.20 24.44 -20.18
CA ILE A 138 -3.14 23.41 -20.11
C ILE A 138 -3.49 22.30 -21.09
N ARG A 139 -2.61 22.06 -22.07
CA ARG A 139 -2.82 21.07 -23.15
C ARG A 139 -1.90 19.86 -23.04
N HIS A 140 -0.83 19.96 -22.28
CA HIS A 140 0.17 18.91 -22.11
C HIS A 140 0.76 18.96 -20.72
N THR A 141 0.90 17.78 -20.11
CA THR A 141 1.62 17.59 -18.86
C THR A 141 2.64 16.49 -19.02
N LYS A 142 3.73 16.57 -18.28
CA LYS A 142 4.75 15.54 -18.24
C LYS A 142 5.11 15.26 -16.80
N ALA A 143 4.89 14.01 -16.38
CA ALA A 143 5.35 13.49 -15.10
C ALA A 143 6.39 12.39 -15.36
N TRP A 144 7.49 12.41 -14.61
CA TRP A 144 8.55 11.41 -14.75
C TRP A 144 9.30 11.23 -13.44
N SER A 145 9.95 10.08 -13.31
CA SER A 145 10.87 9.81 -12.21
C SER A 145 12.08 9.02 -12.71
N TYR A 146 13.26 9.40 -12.24
CA TYR A 146 14.49 8.63 -12.42
C TYR A 146 14.72 7.77 -11.17
N VAL A 147 13.89 6.73 -11.01
CA VAL A 147 13.98 5.84 -9.86
C VAL A 147 14.88 4.67 -10.16
N ASN A 148 16.02 4.61 -9.52
CA ASN A 148 16.88 3.44 -9.50
C ASN A 148 16.99 2.89 -8.08
N TRP A 149 15.90 2.31 -7.60
CA TRP A 149 15.83 1.81 -6.22
C TRP A 149 16.67 0.56 -5.98
N LYS A 150 16.86 -0.20 -7.02
CA LYS A 150 17.60 -1.44 -6.96
C LYS A 150 18.44 -1.58 -8.22
N SER A 151 19.71 -1.83 -8.03
CA SER A 151 20.52 -2.53 -9.02
C SER A 151 19.85 -3.88 -9.35
N ARG A 152 20.34 -4.56 -10.34
CA ARG A 152 19.90 -5.90 -10.76
C ARG A 152 19.54 -6.78 -9.53
N LEU A 153 18.39 -7.43 -9.56
CA LEU A 153 17.99 -8.43 -8.60
C LEU A 153 18.52 -9.80 -9.09
N PRO A 154 19.43 -10.46 -8.33
CA PRO A 154 19.96 -11.76 -8.75
C PRO A 154 18.84 -12.80 -8.78
N VAL A 155 18.99 -13.81 -9.61
CA VAL A 155 18.11 -14.99 -9.58
C VAL A 155 18.51 -15.86 -8.40
N GLU A 156 17.59 -16.02 -7.46
CA GLU A 156 17.76 -16.86 -6.29
C GLU A 156 16.91 -18.12 -6.42
N PRO A 157 17.38 -19.27 -5.89
CA PRO A 157 16.58 -20.49 -5.87
C PRO A 157 15.42 -20.38 -4.87
N ASP A 158 14.35 -21.12 -5.12
CA ASP A 158 13.31 -21.32 -4.15
C ASP A 158 13.87 -22.09 -2.92
N GLN A 159 13.37 -21.76 -1.75
CA GLN A 159 13.84 -22.32 -0.47
C GLN A 159 12.69 -22.39 0.56
N ALA A 160 12.97 -22.92 1.73
CA ALA A 160 12.02 -22.90 2.83
C ALA A 160 11.78 -21.44 3.30
N PRO A 161 10.55 -21.09 3.70
CA PRO A 161 10.27 -19.79 4.33
C PRO A 161 11.14 -19.62 5.60
N PRO A 162 11.46 -18.37 5.97
CA PRO A 162 12.14 -18.11 7.24
C PRO A 162 11.31 -18.60 8.43
N GLU A 163 11.99 -19.03 9.49
CA GLU A 163 11.32 -19.40 10.73
C GLU A 163 10.50 -18.21 11.27
N GLY A 164 9.30 -18.52 11.77
CA GLY A 164 8.38 -17.50 12.29
C GLY A 164 7.47 -16.85 11.25
N VAL A 165 7.67 -17.15 9.97
CA VAL A 165 6.80 -16.64 8.88
C VAL A 165 5.71 -17.64 8.56
N ASP A 166 4.45 -17.20 8.59
CA ASP A 166 3.32 -17.92 8.00
C ASP A 166 3.24 -17.57 6.53
N TYR A 167 3.93 -18.39 5.70
CA TYR A 167 4.03 -18.10 4.28
C TYR A 167 2.74 -18.40 3.51
N ASP A 168 1.97 -19.39 3.92
CA ASP A 168 0.67 -19.70 3.30
C ASP A 168 -0.28 -18.52 3.49
N PHE A 169 -0.31 -17.96 4.70
CA PHE A 169 -1.10 -16.76 4.96
C PHE A 169 -0.52 -15.52 4.27
N TRP A 170 0.81 -15.41 4.13
CA TRP A 170 1.41 -14.33 3.34
C TRP A 170 1.00 -14.38 1.87
N LEU A 171 0.95 -15.57 1.26
CA LEU A 171 0.45 -15.76 -0.12
C LEU A 171 -1.02 -15.33 -0.24
N GLY A 172 -1.87 -15.80 0.66
CA GLY A 172 -3.29 -15.45 0.72
C GLY A 172 -4.02 -15.58 -0.62
N PRO A 173 -4.53 -14.47 -1.21
CA PRO A 173 -5.24 -14.51 -2.48
C PRO A 173 -4.34 -14.71 -3.71
N ALA A 174 -3.01 -14.59 -3.57
CA ALA A 174 -2.09 -14.80 -4.68
C ALA A 174 -1.95 -16.28 -5.03
N PRO A 175 -1.51 -16.62 -6.26
CA PRO A 175 -1.24 -17.99 -6.64
C PRO A 175 -0.24 -18.69 -5.72
N GLU A 176 -0.47 -19.97 -5.42
CA GLU A 176 0.46 -20.79 -4.66
C GLU A 176 1.80 -20.91 -5.38
N ARG A 177 2.88 -20.52 -4.71
CA ARG A 177 4.26 -20.60 -5.21
C ARG A 177 5.21 -20.99 -4.07
N PRO A 178 6.29 -21.74 -4.34
CA PRO A 178 7.34 -21.94 -3.35
C PRO A 178 7.93 -20.62 -2.86
N PHE A 179 8.40 -20.58 -1.62
CA PHE A 179 9.03 -19.39 -1.10
C PHE A 179 10.32 -19.05 -1.87
N ASN A 180 10.45 -17.75 -2.18
CA ASN A 180 11.63 -17.19 -2.81
C ASN A 180 11.96 -15.83 -2.16
N PRO A 181 13.20 -15.60 -1.69
CA PRO A 181 13.56 -14.36 -1.00
C PRO A 181 13.38 -13.11 -1.85
N ASN A 182 13.44 -13.24 -3.19
CA ASN A 182 13.22 -12.14 -4.10
C ASN A 182 11.75 -11.70 -4.16
N ARG A 183 10.81 -12.55 -3.78
CA ARG A 183 9.36 -12.27 -3.82
C ARG A 183 8.79 -11.82 -2.49
N PHE A 184 9.63 -11.70 -1.46
CA PHE A 184 9.19 -11.50 -0.08
C PHE A 184 9.52 -10.10 0.45
N HIS A 185 8.77 -9.60 1.43
CA HIS A 185 8.91 -8.28 2.03
C HIS A 185 9.01 -7.16 0.97
N PHE A 186 10.04 -6.33 1.01
CA PHE A 186 10.19 -5.17 0.14
C PHE A 186 10.12 -5.48 -1.35
N THR A 187 10.60 -6.64 -1.78
CA THR A 187 10.78 -6.98 -3.19
C THR A 187 9.56 -7.59 -3.87
N PHE A 188 8.49 -7.88 -3.13
CA PHE A 188 7.20 -8.35 -3.68
C PHE A 188 6.72 -7.48 -4.85
N ARG A 189 6.96 -6.20 -4.80
CA ARG A 189 6.49 -5.20 -5.77
C ARG A 189 6.93 -5.44 -7.22
N TRP A 190 7.95 -6.27 -7.41
CA TRP A 190 8.49 -6.61 -8.71
C TRP A 190 7.85 -7.83 -9.37
N TYR A 191 6.82 -8.43 -8.77
CA TYR A 191 6.20 -9.67 -9.21
C TYR A 191 4.71 -9.48 -9.40
N TRP A 192 4.21 -9.89 -10.58
CA TRP A 192 2.83 -9.68 -11.01
C TRP A 192 1.77 -10.28 -10.08
N ASP A 193 2.10 -11.39 -9.42
CA ASP A 193 1.18 -12.02 -8.47
C ASP A 193 0.86 -11.15 -7.25
N TYR A 194 1.72 -10.17 -6.95
CA TYR A 194 1.64 -9.39 -5.71
C TYR A 194 1.50 -7.89 -5.94
N ALA A 195 1.95 -7.37 -7.08
CA ALA A 195 1.97 -5.94 -7.38
C ALA A 195 2.22 -5.66 -8.86
N GLY A 196 2.22 -4.39 -9.28
CA GLY A 196 2.42 -3.96 -10.67
C GLY A 196 3.72 -3.19 -10.94
N GLY A 197 4.78 -3.38 -10.13
CA GLY A 197 6.07 -2.72 -10.30
C GLY A 197 6.02 -1.22 -10.04
N LEU A 198 6.95 -0.49 -10.66
CA LEU A 198 7.03 0.97 -10.48
C LEU A 198 5.81 1.72 -11.02
N MET A 199 5.08 1.14 -11.97
CA MET A 199 3.88 1.79 -12.51
C MET A 199 2.79 1.93 -11.44
N THR A 200 2.57 0.91 -10.64
CA THR A 200 1.58 0.96 -9.56
C THR A 200 2.15 1.55 -8.27
N ASP A 201 3.45 1.37 -8.00
CA ASP A 201 4.08 1.88 -6.77
C ASP A 201 4.39 3.38 -6.84
N TRP A 202 5.01 3.87 -7.93
CA TRP A 202 5.34 5.28 -8.15
C TRP A 202 4.46 5.98 -9.17
N GLY A 203 4.08 5.27 -10.23
CA GLY A 203 3.23 5.84 -11.27
C GLY A 203 1.90 6.32 -10.71
N VAL A 204 1.34 5.63 -9.70
CA VAL A 204 0.12 6.06 -9.01
C VAL A 204 0.24 7.47 -8.44
N HIS A 205 1.37 7.85 -7.85
CA HIS A 205 1.59 9.20 -7.35
C HIS A 205 1.71 10.23 -8.47
N LEU A 206 2.52 9.91 -9.50
CA LEU A 206 2.82 10.84 -10.59
C LEU A 206 1.59 11.11 -11.47
N ILE A 207 0.81 10.09 -11.75
CA ILE A 207 -0.41 10.21 -12.54
C ILE A 207 -1.50 10.91 -11.71
N ASP A 208 -1.58 10.61 -10.42
CA ASP A 208 -2.53 11.25 -9.51
C ASP A 208 -2.38 12.77 -9.48
N TYR A 209 -1.15 13.29 -9.50
CA TYR A 209 -0.92 14.74 -9.60
C TYR A 209 -1.43 15.36 -10.88
N VAL A 210 -1.32 14.64 -11.99
CA VAL A 210 -1.87 15.11 -13.27
C VAL A 210 -3.38 15.21 -13.19
N PHE A 211 -4.04 14.16 -12.71
CA PHE A 211 -5.49 14.16 -12.56
C PHE A 211 -5.97 15.23 -11.58
N TYR A 212 -5.32 15.34 -10.44
CA TYR A 212 -5.68 16.29 -9.39
C TYR A 212 -5.45 17.74 -9.83
N GLY A 213 -4.26 18.04 -10.37
CA GLY A 213 -3.91 19.40 -10.81
C GLY A 213 -4.73 19.88 -12.00
N MET A 214 -5.01 19.01 -12.96
CA MET A 214 -5.81 19.36 -14.15
C MET A 214 -7.31 19.26 -13.92
N ASN A 215 -7.77 18.68 -12.83
CA ASN A 215 -9.17 18.39 -12.54
C ASN A 215 -9.87 17.68 -13.71
N VAL A 216 -9.24 16.62 -14.23
CA VAL A 216 -9.75 15.83 -15.36
C VAL A 216 -10.29 14.49 -14.90
N GLY A 217 -11.26 13.97 -15.63
CA GLY A 217 -11.81 12.63 -15.41
C GLY A 217 -10.96 11.52 -16.05
N GLN A 218 -11.60 10.40 -16.36
CA GLN A 218 -10.95 9.25 -16.96
C GLN A 218 -10.34 9.57 -18.34
N PRO A 219 -9.19 8.98 -18.69
CA PRO A 219 -8.58 9.17 -20.00
C PRO A 219 -9.43 8.52 -21.10
N THR A 220 -9.46 9.12 -22.28
CA THR A 220 -10.13 8.55 -23.47
C THR A 220 -9.28 7.49 -24.17
N SER A 221 -7.98 7.54 -23.98
CA SER A 221 -7.05 6.55 -24.53
C SER A 221 -5.77 6.48 -23.69
N VAL A 222 -5.19 5.30 -23.63
CA VAL A 222 -3.92 5.03 -22.93
C VAL A 222 -3.03 4.20 -23.85
N MET A 223 -1.74 4.56 -23.90
CA MET A 223 -0.71 3.77 -24.55
C MET A 223 0.45 3.58 -23.57
N SER A 224 0.96 2.36 -23.44
CA SER A 224 2.11 2.05 -22.61
C SER A 224 3.18 1.35 -23.42
N THR A 225 4.44 1.76 -23.21
CA THR A 225 5.61 1.11 -23.79
C THR A 225 6.71 1.02 -22.73
N GLY A 226 7.47 -0.06 -22.74
CA GLY A 226 8.56 -0.22 -21.78
C GLY A 226 9.15 -1.63 -21.80
N GLY A 227 10.16 -1.84 -20.93
CA GLY A 227 10.80 -3.15 -20.77
C GLY A 227 12.04 -3.10 -19.89
N LYS A 228 12.53 -4.26 -19.49
CA LYS A 228 13.72 -4.44 -18.64
C LYS A 228 15.03 -4.40 -19.45
N PHE A 229 15.28 -3.34 -20.17
CA PHE A 229 16.40 -3.24 -21.10
C PHE A 229 17.76 -3.03 -20.42
N GLY A 230 17.77 -2.48 -19.20
CA GLY A 230 19.00 -2.13 -18.48
C GLY A 230 19.66 -3.29 -17.72
N PHE A 231 18.92 -4.37 -17.46
CA PHE A 231 19.38 -5.46 -16.59
C PHE A 231 19.05 -6.83 -17.20
N PRO A 232 19.93 -7.38 -18.07
CA PRO A 232 19.76 -8.74 -18.55
C PRO A 232 19.87 -9.74 -17.39
N ASN A 233 19.06 -10.80 -17.41
CA ASN A 233 18.97 -11.83 -16.36
C ASN A 233 18.58 -11.28 -14.97
N ASP A 234 17.72 -10.31 -14.93
CA ASP A 234 17.13 -9.78 -13.70
C ASP A 234 15.94 -10.65 -13.27
N ALA A 235 15.86 -10.98 -11.98
CA ALA A 235 14.81 -11.84 -11.44
C ALA A 235 13.43 -11.16 -11.38
N ARG A 236 13.34 -9.82 -11.51
CA ARG A 236 12.08 -9.10 -11.52
C ARG A 236 11.21 -9.47 -12.71
N GLU A 237 9.91 -9.55 -12.52
CA GLU A 237 8.91 -9.74 -13.58
C GLU A 237 8.46 -8.39 -14.17
N THR A 238 8.35 -7.37 -13.29
CA THR A 238 7.95 -6.01 -13.64
C THR A 238 9.16 -5.05 -13.77
N THR A 239 8.91 -3.82 -14.13
CA THR A 239 9.87 -2.70 -14.16
C THR A 239 9.61 -1.69 -13.06
#